data_626dec073c515a76072402dd81a74b11
#
_entry.id   626dec073c515a76072402dd81a74b11
#
_cell.length_a   1.000
_cell.length_b   1.000
_cell.length_c   1.000
_cell.angle_alpha   90.00
_cell.angle_beta   90.00
_cell.angle_gamma   90.00
#
_symmetry.space_group_name_H-M   'P 1'
#
loop_
_entity.id
_entity.type
_entity.pdbx_description
1 polymer ?
#
loop_
_entity_poly.entity_id
_entity_poly.type
_entity_poly.pdbx_seq_one_letter_code
_entity_poly.pdbx_strand_id
1 'polypeptide(L)'
;PLTNLIIAILLSIYLQFFYSSFLLTAISVNVAFFVFNMIPFPPLDGSRILYAVAPRGLRDIMDKIEGAGMIALFLFLFVGFRFIAPFMNMAVTGIMKLLIPGIM
;
A
#
# COMPACT_ATOMS: atom_id res chain seq x y z
N PRO A 1 -2.18 -7.46 2.46
CA PRO A 1 -2.08 -6.06 2.90
C PRO A 1 -2.91 -5.76 4.14
N LEU A 2 -4.05 -6.41 4.28
CA LEU A 2 -4.89 -6.23 5.47
C LEU A 2 -4.15 -6.60 6.75
N THR A 3 -3.33 -7.65 6.70
CA THR A 3 -2.49 -8.05 7.83
C THR A 3 -1.55 -6.92 8.24
N ASN A 4 -0.94 -6.23 7.30
CA ASN A 4 -0.06 -5.10 7.59
C ASN A 4 -0.82 -3.96 8.27
N LEU A 5 -2.04 -3.68 7.84
CA LEU A 5 -2.87 -2.67 8.47
C LEU A 5 -3.26 -3.07 9.89
N ILE A 6 -3.63 -4.33 10.11
CA ILE A 6 -3.97 -4.85 11.43
C ILE A 6 -2.78 -4.74 12.37
N ILE A 7 -1.59 -5.12 11.93
CA ILE A 7 -0.36 -5.01 12.71
C ILE A 7 -0.11 -3.54 13.07
N ALA A 8 -0.27 -2.62 12.12
CA ALA A 8 -0.08 -1.20 12.38
C ALA A 8 -1.05 -0.67 13.43
N ILE A 9 -2.31 -1.10 13.38
CA ILE A 9 -3.32 -0.71 14.37
C ILE A 9 -2.94 -1.21 15.77
N LEU A 10 -2.55 -2.48 15.88
CA LEU A 10 -2.17 -3.07 17.17
C LEU A 10 -0.92 -2.41 17.74
N LEU A 11 0.08 -2.13 16.89
CA LEU A 11 1.30 -1.45 17.33
C LEU A 11 1.01 0.00 17.73
N SER A 12 0.08 0.68 17.06
CA SER A 12 -0.26 2.06 17.45
C SER A 12 -0.96 2.13 18.79
N ILE A 13 -1.80 1.14 19.11
CA ILE A 13 -2.41 1.02 20.44
C ILE A 13 -1.31 0.81 21.49
N TYR A 14 -0.37 -0.08 21.23
CA TYR A 14 0.76 -0.33 22.13
C TYR A 14 1.62 0.93 22.32
N LEU A 15 1.84 1.71 21.24
CA LEU A 15 2.63 2.93 21.25
C LEU A 15 2.07 3.98 22.20
N GLN A 16 0.75 4.02 22.40
CA GLN A 16 0.11 4.96 23.34
C GLN A 16 0.60 4.75 24.78
N PHE A 17 0.99 3.54 25.11
CA PHE A 17 1.47 3.18 26.46
C PHE A 17 3.00 3.17 26.56
N PHE A 18 3.68 2.79 25.46
CA PHE A 18 5.13 2.60 25.45
C PHE A 18 5.72 3.23 24.20
N TYR A 19 6.05 4.50 24.26
CA TYR A 19 6.63 5.20 23.11
C TYR A 19 8.02 4.67 22.78
N SER A 20 8.28 4.41 21.50
CA SER A 20 9.56 3.97 20.96
C SER A 20 9.68 4.37 19.52
N SER A 21 10.83 4.92 19.11
CA SER A 21 11.08 5.23 17.69
C SER A 21 11.07 3.96 16.84
N PHE A 22 11.48 2.83 17.40
CA PHE A 22 11.41 1.54 16.71
C PHE A 22 9.97 1.16 16.40
N LEU A 23 9.05 1.30 17.37
CA LEU A 23 7.64 1.02 17.16
C LEU A 23 7.04 1.95 16.12
N LEU A 24 7.39 3.22 16.16
CA LEU A 24 6.92 4.17 15.16
C LEU A 24 7.36 3.78 13.76
N THR A 25 8.61 3.38 13.59
CA THR A 25 9.13 2.89 12.31
C THR A 25 8.39 1.64 11.85
N ALA A 26 8.15 0.68 12.77
CA ALA A 26 7.43 -0.54 12.45
C ALA A 26 6.00 -0.24 11.97
N ILE A 27 5.30 0.68 12.61
CA ILE A 27 3.97 1.12 12.20
C ILE A 27 4.03 1.73 10.80
N SER A 28 4.96 2.63 10.55
CA SER A 28 5.12 3.28 9.25
C SER A 28 5.38 2.28 8.14
N VAL A 29 6.24 1.29 8.37
CA VAL A 29 6.57 0.25 7.38
C VAL A 29 5.32 -0.58 7.07
N ASN A 30 4.57 -1.00 8.08
CA ASN A 30 3.36 -1.79 7.86
C ASN A 30 2.29 -0.99 7.10
N VAL A 31 2.12 0.28 7.42
CA VAL A 31 1.19 1.16 6.69
C VAL A 31 1.64 1.33 5.25
N ALA A 32 2.93 1.54 5.01
CA ALA A 32 3.48 1.69 3.66
C ALA A 32 3.28 0.42 2.82
N PHE A 33 3.49 -0.77 3.40
CA PHE A 33 3.21 -2.03 2.71
C PHE A 33 1.73 -2.18 2.38
N PHE A 34 0.85 -1.81 3.28
CA PHE A 34 -0.59 -1.83 3.01
C PHE A 34 -0.94 -0.94 1.83
N VAL A 35 -0.48 0.32 1.84
CA VAL A 35 -0.76 1.29 0.79
C VAL A 35 -0.21 0.82 -0.54
N PHE A 36 1.04 0.33 -0.56
CA PHE A 36 1.69 -0.15 -1.78
C PHE A 36 0.89 -1.30 -2.40
N ASN A 37 0.45 -2.28 -1.59
CA ASN A 37 -0.28 -3.43 -2.08
C ASN A 37 -1.71 -3.09 -2.53
N MET A 38 -2.26 -1.96 -2.11
CA MET A 38 -3.58 -1.51 -2.55
C MET A 38 -3.55 -0.79 -3.90
N ILE A 39 -2.37 -0.55 -4.48
CA ILE A 39 -2.26 0.00 -5.82
C ILE A 39 -2.91 -0.96 -6.81
N PRO A 40 -3.84 -0.49 -7.67
CA PRO A 40 -4.57 -1.36 -8.59
C PRO A 40 -3.77 -1.74 -9.83
N PHE A 41 -2.62 -2.37 -9.63
CA PHE A 41 -1.72 -2.82 -10.68
C PHE A 41 -1.32 -4.28 -10.43
N PRO A 42 -1.53 -5.21 -11.39
CA PRO A 42 -1.06 -6.58 -11.21
C PRO A 42 0.47 -6.64 -11.09
N PRO A 43 1.02 -7.50 -10.22
CA PRO A 43 0.37 -8.51 -9.38
C PRO A 43 -0.01 -8.04 -7.97
N LEU A 44 -0.12 -6.74 -7.71
CA LEU A 44 -0.44 -6.21 -6.38
C LEU A 44 -1.89 -6.52 -6.00
N ASP A 45 -2.17 -6.59 -4.69
CA ASP A 45 -3.48 -7.01 -4.19
C ASP A 45 -4.61 -6.05 -4.58
N GLY A 46 -4.32 -4.75 -4.77
CA GLY A 46 -5.30 -3.78 -5.23
C GLY A 46 -5.89 -4.13 -6.60
N SER A 47 -5.13 -4.84 -7.44
CA SER A 47 -5.63 -5.28 -8.75
C SER A 47 -6.80 -6.24 -8.64
N ARG A 48 -6.88 -7.04 -7.56
CA ARG A 48 -7.98 -7.99 -7.35
C ARG A 48 -9.30 -7.26 -7.13
N ILE A 49 -9.27 -6.13 -6.44
CA ILE A 49 -10.44 -5.28 -6.27
C ILE A 49 -10.85 -4.70 -7.62
N LEU A 50 -9.88 -4.27 -8.42
CA LEU A 50 -10.13 -3.73 -9.75
C LEU A 50 -10.70 -4.81 -10.68
N TYR A 51 -10.21 -6.06 -10.61
CA TYR A 51 -10.78 -7.17 -11.37
C TYR A 51 -12.26 -7.38 -11.07
N ALA A 52 -12.66 -7.23 -9.83
CA ALA A 52 -14.05 -7.46 -9.42
C ALA A 52 -15.04 -6.48 -10.07
N VAL A 53 -14.58 -5.26 -10.40
CA VAL A 53 -15.43 -4.21 -10.97
C VAL A 53 -15.06 -3.85 -12.41
N ALA A 54 -14.00 -4.40 -12.95
CA ALA A 54 -13.48 -4.04 -14.28
C ALA A 54 -14.35 -4.61 -15.41
N PRO A 55 -14.62 -3.82 -16.47
CA PRO A 55 -15.24 -4.35 -17.67
C PRO A 55 -14.28 -5.31 -18.42
N ARG A 56 -14.86 -6.12 -19.33
CA ARG A 56 -14.11 -7.17 -20.03
C ARG A 56 -12.83 -6.66 -20.72
N GLY A 57 -12.90 -5.51 -21.38
CA GLY A 57 -11.73 -4.96 -22.07
C GLY A 57 -10.59 -4.61 -21.13
N LEU A 58 -10.91 -4.06 -19.97
CA LEU A 58 -9.90 -3.73 -18.95
C LEU A 58 -9.32 -5.01 -18.34
N ARG A 59 -10.16 -6.03 -18.09
CA ARG A 59 -9.68 -7.32 -17.60
C ARG A 59 -8.68 -7.97 -18.54
N ASP A 60 -8.92 -7.89 -19.85
CA ASP A 60 -8.00 -8.45 -20.84
C ASP A 60 -6.63 -7.77 -20.79
N ILE A 61 -6.60 -6.46 -20.62
CA ILE A 61 -5.36 -5.69 -20.48
C ILE A 61 -4.65 -6.10 -19.17
N MET A 62 -5.38 -6.21 -18.08
CA MET A 62 -4.83 -6.61 -16.78
C MET A 62 -4.26 -8.03 -16.83
N ASP A 63 -4.93 -8.95 -17.51
CA ASP A 63 -4.45 -10.32 -17.69
C ASP A 63 -3.13 -10.36 -18.45
N LYS A 64 -2.97 -9.53 -19.47
CA LYS A 64 -1.71 -9.42 -20.22
C LYS A 64 -0.58 -8.88 -19.33
N ILE A 65 -0.86 -7.88 -18.52
CA ILE A 65 0.11 -7.31 -17.58
C ILE A 65 0.50 -8.36 -16.54
N GLU A 66 -0.47 -9.07 -15.98
CA GLU A 66 -0.23 -10.12 -14.99
C GLU A 66 0.58 -11.26 -15.58
N GLY A 67 0.37 -11.60 -16.85
CA GLY A 67 1.14 -12.60 -17.56
C GLY A 67 2.62 -12.23 -17.73
N ALA A 68 2.95 -10.95 -17.76
CA ALA A 68 4.33 -10.47 -17.77
C ALA A 68 4.99 -10.55 -16.39
N GLY A 69 4.22 -10.72 -15.31
CA GLY A 69 4.70 -10.97 -13.96
C GLY A 69 5.59 -9.89 -13.38
N MET A 70 6.74 -10.30 -12.84
CA MET A 70 7.67 -9.39 -12.17
C MET A 70 8.27 -8.34 -13.11
N ILE A 71 8.42 -8.64 -14.39
CA ILE A 71 8.94 -7.68 -15.37
C ILE A 71 8.00 -6.49 -15.47
N ALA A 72 6.69 -6.72 -15.57
CA ALA A 72 5.70 -5.66 -15.60
C ALA A 72 5.74 -4.81 -14.33
N LEU A 73 5.89 -5.44 -13.15
CA LEU A 73 5.99 -4.73 -11.89
C LEU A 73 7.23 -3.85 -11.84
N PHE A 74 8.38 -4.35 -12.24
CA PHE A 74 9.62 -3.57 -12.26
C PHE A 74 9.53 -2.38 -13.23
N LEU A 75 8.98 -2.58 -14.42
CA LEU A 75 8.77 -1.49 -15.36
C LEU A 75 7.81 -0.44 -14.82
N PHE A 76 6.72 -0.89 -14.20
CA PHE A 76 5.76 0.00 -13.56
C PHE A 76 6.41 0.85 -12.47
N LEU A 77 7.19 0.23 -11.59
CA LEU A 77 7.88 0.94 -10.52
C LEU A 77 8.93 1.91 -11.07
N PHE A 78 9.70 1.48 -12.07
CA PHE A 78 10.77 2.30 -12.63
C PHE A 78 10.22 3.54 -13.34
N VAL A 79 9.17 3.37 -14.15
CA VAL A 79 8.59 4.46 -14.94
C VAL A 79 7.60 5.27 -14.12
N GLY A 80 6.80 4.60 -13.29
CA GLY A 80 5.67 5.21 -12.59
C GLY A 80 5.99 5.73 -11.20
N PHE A 81 7.13 5.36 -10.61
CA PHE A 81 7.44 5.70 -9.21
C PHE A 81 7.40 7.21 -8.97
N ARG A 82 7.88 7.98 -9.92
CA ARG A 82 7.90 9.45 -9.85
C ARG A 82 6.49 10.04 -9.67
N PHE A 83 5.49 9.38 -10.25
CA PHE A 83 4.10 9.82 -10.18
C PHE A 83 3.36 9.21 -8.98
N ILE A 84 3.77 8.03 -8.55
CA ILE A 84 3.10 7.27 -7.49
C ILE A 84 3.56 7.72 -6.09
N ALA A 85 4.84 8.08 -5.95
CA ALA A 85 5.41 8.43 -4.65
C ALA A 85 4.64 9.53 -3.90
N PRO A 86 4.21 10.64 -4.55
CA PRO A 86 3.42 11.65 -3.85
C PRO A 86 2.09 11.11 -3.32
N PHE A 87 1.41 10.27 -4.10
CA PHE A 87 0.15 9.65 -3.66
C PHE A 87 0.36 8.72 -2.48
N MET A 88 1.43 7.90 -2.52
CA MET A 88 1.78 7.03 -1.41
C MET A 88 2.09 7.84 -0.15
N ASN A 89 2.85 8.91 -0.27
CA ASN A 89 3.17 9.77 0.86
C ASN A 89 1.92 10.37 1.48
N MET A 90 0.98 10.84 0.66
CA MET A 90 -0.29 11.37 1.16
C MET A 90 -1.11 10.29 1.87
N ALA A 91 -1.22 9.10 1.29
CA ALA A 91 -1.99 8.00 1.85
C ALA A 91 -1.37 7.51 3.16
N VAL A 92 -0.05 7.30 3.20
CA VAL A 92 0.66 6.87 4.40
C VAL A 92 0.52 7.91 5.50
N THR A 93 0.73 9.18 5.19
CA THR A 93 0.59 10.28 6.16
C THR A 93 -0.84 10.34 6.71
N GLY A 94 -1.84 10.22 5.85
CA GLY A 94 -3.24 10.22 6.26
C GLY A 94 -3.57 9.09 7.23
N ILE A 95 -3.12 7.88 6.91
CA ILE A 95 -3.34 6.71 7.77
C ILE A 95 -2.59 6.88 9.09
N MET A 96 -1.34 7.35 9.06
CA MET A 96 -0.55 7.57 10.27
C MET A 96 -1.20 8.59 11.19
N LYS A 97 -1.77 9.67 10.65
CA LYS A 97 -2.50 10.66 11.45
C LYS A 97 -3.74 10.09 12.11
N LEU A 98 -4.42 9.16 11.44
CA LEU A 98 -5.58 8.48 12.02
C LEU A 98 -5.18 7.53 13.14
N LEU A 99 -4.09 6.78 12.95
CA LEU A 99 -3.62 5.79 13.92
C LEU A 99 -2.93 6.45 15.12
N ILE A 100 -2.17 7.51 14.88
CA ILE A 100 -1.35 8.17 15.91
C ILE A 100 -1.60 9.69 15.83
N PRO A 101 -2.72 10.17 16.38
CA PRO A 101 -3.01 11.60 16.42
C PRO A 101 -1.94 12.35 17.22
N GLY A 102 -1.50 13.48 16.73
CA GLY A 102 -0.51 14.30 17.41
C GLY A 102 0.94 14.08 17.00
N ILE A 103 1.22 13.08 16.14
CA ILE A 103 2.56 12.87 15.59
C ILE A 103 2.92 13.91 14.54
N MET A 104 1.91 14.39 13.79
CA MET A 104 2.12 15.34 12.71
C MET A 104 1.23 16.56 12.84
#